data_24542bd861e292bcd19f072582af751e
#
_entry.id   24542bd861e292bcd19f072582af751e
#
_cell.length_a   1.000
_cell.length_b   1.000
_cell.length_c   1.000
_cell.angle_alpha   90.00
_cell.angle_beta   90.00
_cell.angle_gamma   90.00
#
_symmetry.space_group_name_H-M   'P 1'
#
loop_
_entity.id
_entity.type
_entity.pdbx_description
1 polymer ?
#
loop_
_entity_poly.entity_id
_entity_poly.type
_entity_poly.pdbx_seq_one_letter_code
_entity_poly.pdbx_strand_id
1 'polypeptide(L)'
;FSRRIARNVHIMLQEEFGMLRPIDPSGGSWGIETLTKEMAEKIWGEFQKIESLGGILKALEEEYPQQQIVDVLKQRFKALDLRKDSAVGTNMYPNMTEELLDPRPEDVAALKKELSEGVEKYRADMDKDFLKAKLEELKAADTDIVEKAIAAFSAGATISEVRTARAAEVDSIEVRKIYAHRWTERFEKLRFDTQAFKKETGKNVEIFLANMGPIPQHKARADFSTSFLQVGEFSVHLNNGFQDD
;
A
#
# COMPACT_ATOMS: atom_id res chain seq x y z
N PHE A 1 -16.17 0.93 -7.07
CA PHE A 1 -16.54 2.14 -6.31
C PHE A 1 -15.33 3.03 -6.07
N SER A 2 -14.32 2.60 -5.32
CA SER A 2 -13.15 3.40 -4.92
C SER A 2 -12.39 4.03 -6.09
N ARG A 3 -12.15 3.28 -7.17
CA ARG A 3 -11.51 3.83 -8.40
C ARG A 3 -12.32 4.97 -9.02
N ARG A 4 -13.66 4.85 -9.01
CA ARG A 4 -14.53 5.89 -9.54
C ARG A 4 -14.44 7.18 -8.72
N ILE A 5 -14.48 7.06 -7.40
CA ILE A 5 -14.34 8.21 -6.49
C ILE A 5 -12.97 8.87 -6.67
N ALA A 6 -11.88 8.10 -6.63
CA ALA A 6 -10.53 8.62 -6.81
C ALA A 6 -10.37 9.40 -8.12
N ARG A 7 -10.87 8.85 -9.23
CA ARG A 7 -10.85 9.54 -10.53
C ARG A 7 -11.72 10.80 -10.54
N ASN A 8 -12.91 10.74 -9.96
CA ASN A 8 -13.82 11.87 -9.98
C ASN A 8 -13.32 13.05 -9.14
N VAL A 9 -12.56 12.81 -8.06
CA VAL A 9 -11.89 13.88 -7.30
C VAL A 9 -10.97 14.69 -8.21
N HIS A 10 -10.17 14.04 -9.05
CA HIS A 10 -9.30 14.74 -10.01
C HIS A 10 -10.10 15.53 -11.04
N ILE A 11 -11.17 14.95 -11.57
CA ILE A 11 -12.05 15.63 -12.55
C ILE A 11 -12.69 16.87 -11.93
N MET A 12 -13.18 16.77 -10.70
CA MET A 12 -13.77 17.92 -10.00
C MET A 12 -12.74 19.04 -9.77
N LEU A 13 -11.53 18.69 -9.33
CA LEU A 13 -10.45 19.67 -9.15
C LEU A 13 -10.09 20.36 -10.47
N GLN A 14 -10.11 19.62 -11.56
CA GLN A 14 -9.81 20.13 -12.89
C GLN A 14 -10.92 21.01 -13.46
N GLU A 15 -12.15 20.50 -13.48
CA GLU A 15 -13.26 21.10 -14.21
C GLU A 15 -14.05 22.12 -13.37
N GLU A 16 -14.36 21.80 -12.12
CA GLU A 16 -15.16 22.66 -11.26
C GLU A 16 -14.31 23.71 -10.55
N PHE A 17 -13.18 23.31 -9.99
CA PHE A 17 -12.26 24.23 -9.30
C PHE A 17 -11.31 24.96 -10.24
N GLY A 18 -11.20 24.55 -11.49
CA GLY A 18 -10.37 25.20 -12.50
C GLY A 18 -8.88 25.18 -12.19
N MET A 19 -8.39 24.18 -11.44
CA MET A 19 -6.99 24.14 -10.98
C MET A 19 -5.96 23.98 -12.10
N LEU A 20 -6.38 23.60 -13.30
CA LEU A 20 -5.50 23.52 -14.46
C LEU A 20 -5.57 24.75 -15.39
N ARG A 21 -6.35 25.76 -15.05
CA ARG A 21 -6.47 26.96 -15.91
C ARG A 21 -5.18 27.74 -16.03
N PRO A 22 -4.43 28.07 -14.94
CA PRO A 22 -3.04 28.46 -15.05
C PRO A 22 -2.15 27.20 -15.18
N ILE A 23 -1.10 27.27 -15.97
CA ILE A 23 -0.15 26.15 -16.18
C ILE A 23 0.52 25.76 -14.86
N ASP A 24 0.85 26.74 -14.02
CA ASP A 24 1.43 26.53 -12.69
C ASP A 24 0.63 27.34 -11.66
N PRO A 25 -0.45 26.80 -11.09
CA PRO A 25 -1.32 27.53 -10.18
C PRO A 25 -0.61 27.91 -8.86
N SER A 26 0.48 27.25 -8.49
CA SER A 26 1.28 27.53 -7.29
C SER A 26 2.51 28.38 -7.56
N GLY A 27 2.84 28.65 -8.81
CA GLY A 27 4.00 29.39 -9.26
C GLY A 27 4.06 30.80 -8.63
N GLY A 28 5.22 31.18 -8.14
CA GLY A 28 5.45 32.45 -7.48
C GLY A 28 4.94 32.56 -6.04
N SER A 29 4.31 31.51 -5.49
CA SER A 29 4.00 31.44 -4.05
C SER A 29 5.29 31.25 -3.26
N TRP A 30 5.66 32.21 -2.42
CA TRP A 30 6.90 32.13 -1.65
C TRP A 30 7.00 30.86 -0.79
N GLY A 31 5.91 30.42 -0.19
CA GLY A 31 5.88 29.18 0.59
C GLY A 31 6.14 27.94 -0.27
N ILE A 32 5.52 27.87 -1.44
CA ILE A 32 5.69 26.72 -2.35
C ILE A 32 7.10 26.72 -2.96
N GLU A 33 7.61 27.89 -3.40
CA GLU A 33 8.96 28.00 -3.95
C GLU A 33 10.03 27.63 -2.92
N THR A 34 9.88 28.10 -1.67
CA THR A 34 10.79 27.74 -0.57
C THR A 34 10.74 26.22 -0.30
N LEU A 35 9.56 25.64 -0.18
CA LEU A 35 9.38 24.21 0.05
C LEU A 35 9.99 23.38 -1.10
N THR A 36 9.76 23.80 -2.34
CA THR A 36 10.31 23.13 -3.54
C THR A 36 11.83 23.14 -3.51
N LYS A 37 12.43 24.29 -3.16
CA LYS A 37 13.90 24.41 -3.05
C LYS A 37 14.45 23.51 -1.94
N GLU A 38 13.87 23.56 -0.75
CA GLU A 38 14.31 22.74 0.38
C GLU A 38 14.16 21.23 0.10
N MET A 39 13.09 20.82 -0.58
CA MET A 39 12.92 19.45 -1.01
C MET A 39 13.97 19.06 -2.05
N ALA A 40 14.24 19.89 -3.05
CA ALA A 40 15.25 19.63 -4.05
C ALA A 40 16.65 19.47 -3.43
N GLU A 41 17.02 20.32 -2.48
CA GLU A 41 18.28 20.22 -1.74
C GLU A 41 18.40 18.89 -0.96
N LYS A 42 17.32 18.46 -0.29
CA LYS A 42 17.31 17.17 0.43
C LYS A 42 17.39 15.97 -0.52
N ILE A 43 16.61 16.00 -1.60
CA ILE A 43 16.64 14.93 -2.62
C ILE A 43 18.05 14.83 -3.23
N TRP A 44 18.67 15.97 -3.53
CA TRP A 44 20.03 16.00 -4.05
C TRP A 44 21.04 15.43 -3.06
N GLY A 45 20.90 15.76 -1.77
CA GLY A 45 21.74 15.19 -0.72
C GLY A 45 21.61 13.67 -0.60
N GLU A 46 20.39 13.14 -0.70
CA GLU A 46 20.14 11.68 -0.71
C GLU A 46 20.72 11.01 -1.95
N PHE A 47 20.57 11.64 -3.12
CA PHE A 47 21.19 11.15 -4.36
C PHE A 47 22.71 11.06 -4.22
N GLN A 48 23.37 12.12 -3.75
CA GLN A 48 24.81 12.13 -3.50
C GLN A 48 25.24 11.06 -2.48
N LYS A 49 24.41 10.80 -1.48
CA LYS A 49 24.65 9.75 -0.50
C LYS A 49 24.63 8.36 -1.17
N ILE A 50 23.64 8.07 -2.00
CA ILE A 50 23.54 6.81 -2.75
C ILE A 50 24.75 6.65 -3.68
N GLU A 51 25.16 7.70 -4.39
CA GLU A 51 26.33 7.69 -5.26
C GLU A 51 27.63 7.41 -4.46
N SER A 52 27.74 8.00 -3.27
CA SER A 52 28.91 7.76 -2.39
C SER A 52 29.03 6.32 -1.88
N LEU A 53 27.93 5.55 -1.87
CA LEU A 53 27.90 4.12 -1.55
C LEU A 53 28.30 3.23 -2.74
N GLY A 54 28.54 3.80 -3.91
CA GLY A 54 28.85 3.07 -5.15
C GLY A 54 27.65 2.89 -6.06
N GLY A 55 26.63 3.77 -5.93
CA GLY A 55 25.42 3.79 -6.74
C GLY A 55 24.29 2.93 -6.16
N ILE A 56 23.15 2.95 -6.84
CA ILE A 56 21.90 2.33 -6.33
C ILE A 56 22.01 0.83 -6.11
N LEU A 57 22.75 0.09 -6.95
CA LEU A 57 22.91 -1.37 -6.79
C LEU A 57 23.63 -1.70 -5.48
N LYS A 58 24.73 -1.01 -5.20
CA LYS A 58 25.47 -1.18 -3.95
C LYS A 58 24.65 -0.74 -2.73
N ALA A 59 23.95 0.38 -2.83
CA ALA A 59 23.05 0.85 -1.78
C ALA A 59 21.93 -0.15 -1.47
N LEU A 60 21.39 -0.85 -2.49
CA LEU A 60 20.38 -1.91 -2.32
C LEU A 60 20.96 -3.16 -1.65
N GLU A 61 22.19 -3.57 -2.02
CA GLU A 61 22.92 -4.67 -1.37
C GLU A 61 23.18 -4.36 0.11
N GLU A 62 23.57 -3.13 0.42
CA GLU A 62 23.83 -2.65 1.79
C GLU A 62 22.55 -2.30 2.56
N GLU A 63 21.38 -2.55 1.96
CA GLU A 63 20.05 -2.29 2.55
C GLU A 63 19.78 -0.82 2.93
N TYR A 64 20.52 0.13 2.39
CA TYR A 64 20.35 1.55 2.74
C TYR A 64 18.94 2.08 2.47
N PRO A 65 18.36 1.97 1.26
CA PRO A 65 16.99 2.43 1.01
C PRO A 65 15.95 1.66 1.84
N GLN A 66 16.15 0.35 2.02
CA GLN A 66 15.26 -0.49 2.81
C GLN A 66 15.20 -0.04 4.26
N GLN A 67 16.35 0.30 4.84
CA GLN A 67 16.41 0.78 6.22
C GLN A 67 15.72 2.13 6.39
N GLN A 68 15.93 3.08 5.46
CA GLN A 68 15.25 4.38 5.47
C GLN A 68 13.73 4.23 5.43
N ILE A 69 13.22 3.35 4.57
CA ILE A 69 11.78 3.08 4.46
C ILE A 69 11.24 2.46 5.76
N VAL A 70 11.95 1.50 6.34
CA VAL A 70 11.55 0.87 7.62
C VAL A 70 11.51 1.89 8.76
N ASP A 71 12.46 2.79 8.83
CA ASP A 71 12.52 3.79 9.90
C ASP A 71 11.39 4.83 9.78
N VAL A 72 11.08 5.27 8.56
CA VAL A 72 9.90 6.11 8.29
C VAL A 72 8.61 5.36 8.65
N LEU A 73 8.48 4.10 8.27
CA LEU A 73 7.32 3.27 8.59
C LEU A 73 7.09 3.16 10.10
N LYS A 74 8.16 2.89 10.88
CA LYS A 74 8.09 2.84 12.34
C LYS A 74 7.59 4.16 12.95
N GLN A 75 8.10 5.30 12.43
CA GLN A 75 7.68 6.61 12.89
C GLN A 75 6.21 6.88 12.57
N ARG A 76 5.75 6.54 11.36
CA ARG A 76 4.34 6.69 10.96
C ARG A 76 3.41 5.82 11.79
N PHE A 77 3.75 4.57 12.02
CA PHE A 77 2.97 3.70 12.90
C PHE A 77 2.91 4.24 14.33
N LYS A 78 4.05 4.69 14.86
CA LYS A 78 4.08 5.30 16.20
C LYS A 78 3.23 6.56 16.29
N ALA A 79 3.22 7.41 15.27
CA ALA A 79 2.39 8.60 15.23
C ALA A 79 0.89 8.24 15.22
N LEU A 80 0.52 7.21 14.46
CA LEU A 80 -0.85 6.71 14.40
C LEU A 80 -1.28 6.04 15.72
N ASP A 81 -0.42 5.20 16.30
CA ASP A 81 -0.67 4.53 17.58
C ASP A 81 -0.89 5.52 18.73
N LEU A 82 -0.13 6.62 18.73
CA LEU A 82 -0.24 7.69 19.72
C LEU A 82 -1.30 8.76 19.39
N ARG A 83 -2.08 8.54 18.32
CA ARG A 83 -3.08 9.52 17.83
C ARG A 83 -2.51 10.89 17.52
N LYS A 84 -1.21 11.01 17.23
CA LYS A 84 -0.61 12.22 16.68
C LYS A 84 -1.08 12.45 15.25
N ASP A 85 -1.20 11.37 14.48
CA ASP A 85 -1.85 11.36 13.17
C ASP A 85 -3.27 10.81 13.33
N SER A 86 -4.24 11.48 12.71
CA SER A 86 -5.65 11.09 12.75
C SER A 86 -6.07 10.43 11.44
N ALA A 87 -6.42 9.15 11.52
CA ALA A 87 -7.13 8.41 10.48
C ALA A 87 -8.60 8.30 10.90
N VAL A 88 -9.41 9.28 10.47
CA VAL A 88 -10.85 9.34 10.81
C VAL A 88 -11.56 8.06 10.40
N GLY A 89 -12.39 7.52 11.29
CA GLY A 89 -13.06 6.23 11.11
C GLY A 89 -12.19 5.02 11.47
N THR A 90 -10.91 5.22 11.78
CA THR A 90 -9.97 4.13 12.10
C THR A 90 -9.40 4.27 13.50
N ASN A 91 -8.40 5.14 13.73
CA ASN A 91 -7.86 5.39 15.07
C ASN A 91 -8.56 6.53 15.82
N MET A 92 -9.38 7.28 15.11
CA MET A 92 -10.19 8.37 15.65
C MET A 92 -11.60 8.28 15.09
N TYR A 93 -12.60 8.56 15.91
CA TYR A 93 -14.02 8.60 15.55
C TYR A 93 -14.50 7.34 14.80
N PRO A 94 -14.34 6.13 15.39
CA PRO A 94 -14.78 4.90 14.75
C PRO A 94 -16.32 4.89 14.61
N ASN A 95 -16.82 4.37 13.50
CA ASN A 95 -18.24 4.10 13.34
C ASN A 95 -18.56 2.72 13.95
N MET A 96 -19.24 2.71 15.07
CA MET A 96 -19.60 1.48 15.79
C MET A 96 -20.76 0.71 15.14
N THR A 97 -21.43 1.31 14.19
CA THR A 97 -22.56 0.71 13.44
C THR A 97 -22.19 0.45 11.98
N GLU A 98 -20.89 0.47 11.67
CA GLU A 98 -20.43 0.21 10.32
C GLU A 98 -20.68 -1.26 9.94
N GLU A 99 -21.40 -1.45 8.86
CA GLU A 99 -21.47 -2.75 8.21
C GLU A 99 -20.25 -2.94 7.32
N LEU A 100 -19.54 -4.04 7.55
CA LEU A 100 -18.41 -4.38 6.70
C LEU A 100 -18.89 -4.60 5.28
N LEU A 101 -18.24 -3.92 4.36
CA LEU A 101 -18.39 -4.26 2.95
C LEU A 101 -17.94 -5.72 2.79
N ASP A 102 -18.82 -6.54 2.24
CA ASP A 102 -18.46 -7.89 1.84
C ASP A 102 -17.26 -7.78 0.88
N PRO A 103 -16.04 -8.19 1.29
CA PRO A 103 -14.94 -8.19 0.37
C PRO A 103 -15.39 -9.12 -0.75
N ARG A 104 -15.56 -8.60 -1.96
CA ARG A 104 -15.52 -9.49 -3.13
C ARG A 104 -14.11 -10.06 -3.16
N PRO A 105 -13.86 -11.27 -2.69
CA PRO A 105 -12.59 -11.89 -2.94
C PRO A 105 -12.55 -12.05 -4.45
N GLU A 106 -11.82 -11.17 -5.13
CA GLU A 106 -11.24 -11.61 -6.39
C GLU A 106 -10.40 -12.81 -5.95
N ASP A 107 -10.89 -14.00 -6.21
CA ASP A 107 -10.12 -15.20 -5.95
C ASP A 107 -8.93 -15.17 -6.90
N VAL A 108 -7.88 -14.50 -6.43
CA VAL A 108 -6.64 -14.32 -7.20
C VAL A 108 -6.06 -15.66 -7.59
N ALA A 109 -6.32 -16.71 -6.80
CA ALA A 109 -5.87 -18.06 -7.11
C ALA A 109 -6.70 -18.65 -8.25
N ALA A 110 -8.03 -18.50 -8.23
CA ALA A 110 -8.90 -18.93 -9.33
C ALA A 110 -8.60 -18.16 -10.62
N LEU A 111 -8.42 -16.84 -10.54
CA LEU A 111 -8.04 -16.02 -11.69
C LEU A 111 -6.68 -16.43 -12.29
N LYS A 112 -5.68 -16.66 -11.44
CA LYS A 112 -4.37 -17.13 -11.90
C LYS A 112 -4.46 -18.50 -12.58
N LYS A 113 -5.27 -19.41 -12.03
CA LYS A 113 -5.50 -20.73 -12.60
C LYS A 113 -6.17 -20.61 -13.97
N GLU A 114 -7.25 -19.83 -14.07
CA GLU A 114 -7.95 -19.60 -15.34
C GLU A 114 -7.02 -19.02 -16.42
N LEU A 115 -6.20 -18.01 -16.05
CA LEU A 115 -5.23 -17.40 -16.97
C LEU A 115 -4.15 -18.41 -17.40
N SER A 116 -3.64 -19.23 -16.47
CA SER A 116 -2.65 -20.26 -16.80
C SER A 116 -3.23 -21.32 -17.74
N GLU A 117 -4.42 -21.83 -17.46
CA GLU A 117 -5.14 -22.78 -18.32
C GLU A 117 -5.42 -22.20 -19.71
N GLY A 118 -5.78 -20.91 -19.78
CA GLY A 118 -5.96 -20.19 -21.04
C GLY A 118 -4.67 -20.14 -21.88
N VAL A 119 -3.54 -19.84 -21.24
CA VAL A 119 -2.23 -19.85 -21.91
C VAL A 119 -1.83 -21.25 -22.36
N GLU A 120 -2.00 -22.26 -21.50
CA GLU A 120 -1.69 -23.65 -21.83
C GLU A 120 -2.52 -24.13 -23.02
N LYS A 121 -3.83 -23.84 -23.03
CA LYS A 121 -4.71 -24.18 -24.16
C LYS A 121 -4.29 -23.49 -25.46
N TYR A 122 -3.98 -22.19 -25.39
CA TYR A 122 -3.49 -21.44 -26.54
C TYR A 122 -2.19 -22.06 -27.11
N ARG A 123 -1.29 -22.52 -26.22
CA ARG A 123 -0.01 -23.10 -26.59
C ARG A 123 -0.08 -24.58 -27.00
N ALA A 124 -1.17 -25.28 -26.72
CA ALA A 124 -1.34 -26.69 -27.11
C ALA A 124 -1.39 -26.87 -28.64
N ASP A 125 -1.99 -25.88 -29.31
CA ASP A 125 -2.19 -25.92 -30.79
C ASP A 125 -1.05 -25.23 -31.56
N MET A 126 0.03 -24.77 -30.87
CA MET A 126 1.11 -24.04 -31.48
C MET A 126 2.22 -24.92 -32.00
N ASP A 127 2.88 -24.48 -33.07
CA ASP A 127 4.11 -25.05 -33.58
C ASP A 127 5.29 -24.73 -32.67
N LYS A 128 5.65 -25.68 -31.80
CA LYS A 128 6.73 -25.52 -30.81
C LYS A 128 8.10 -25.39 -31.46
N ASP A 129 8.32 -26.05 -32.60
CA ASP A 129 9.59 -25.98 -33.30
C ASP A 129 9.77 -24.61 -33.97
N PHE A 130 8.70 -24.07 -34.54
CA PHE A 130 8.68 -22.71 -35.06
C PHE A 130 8.94 -21.67 -33.97
N LEU A 131 8.28 -21.79 -32.81
CA LEU A 131 8.52 -20.90 -31.66
C LEU A 131 9.99 -20.96 -31.20
N LYS A 132 10.53 -22.16 -31.06
CA LYS A 132 11.93 -22.37 -30.66
C LYS A 132 12.90 -21.74 -31.65
N ALA A 133 12.67 -21.92 -32.94
CA ALA A 133 13.48 -21.26 -33.97
C ALA A 133 13.46 -19.75 -33.84
N LYS A 134 12.29 -19.11 -33.59
CA LYS A 134 12.17 -17.66 -33.42
C LYS A 134 12.84 -17.17 -32.15
N LEU A 135 12.82 -17.93 -31.07
CA LEU A 135 13.54 -17.60 -29.84
C LEU A 135 15.07 -17.69 -30.02
N GLU A 136 15.56 -18.68 -30.77
CA GLU A 136 17.00 -18.78 -31.11
C GLU A 136 17.43 -17.65 -32.06
N GLU A 137 16.62 -17.27 -33.06
CA GLU A 137 16.87 -16.09 -33.90
C GLU A 137 16.96 -14.80 -33.04
N LEU A 138 16.09 -14.64 -32.06
CA LEU A 138 16.10 -13.52 -31.14
C LEU A 138 17.33 -13.53 -30.23
N LYS A 139 17.71 -14.71 -29.72
CA LYS A 139 18.89 -14.88 -28.86
C LYS A 139 20.19 -14.49 -29.58
N ALA A 140 20.31 -14.87 -30.85
CA ALA A 140 21.48 -14.59 -31.69
C ALA A 140 21.49 -13.17 -32.29
N ALA A 141 20.47 -12.36 -32.01
CA ALA A 141 20.30 -11.06 -32.66
C ALA A 141 21.19 -9.98 -32.04
N ASP A 142 22.01 -9.34 -32.88
CA ASP A 142 22.74 -8.10 -32.55
C ASP A 142 21.99 -6.85 -33.03
N THR A 143 21.24 -7.00 -34.12
CA THR A 143 20.39 -5.95 -34.72
C THR A 143 18.96 -6.46 -34.86
N ASP A 144 18.02 -5.58 -35.17
CA ASP A 144 16.60 -5.90 -35.43
C ASP A 144 15.94 -6.69 -34.29
N ILE A 145 16.36 -6.39 -33.05
CA ILE A 145 15.92 -7.08 -31.84
C ILE A 145 14.40 -6.98 -31.66
N VAL A 146 13.84 -5.80 -31.95
CA VAL A 146 12.40 -5.54 -31.78
C VAL A 146 11.59 -6.36 -32.76
N GLU A 147 11.98 -6.42 -34.03
CA GLU A 147 11.33 -7.19 -35.09
C GLU A 147 11.37 -8.68 -34.79
N LYS A 148 12.50 -9.18 -34.30
CA LYS A 148 12.66 -10.58 -33.91
C LYS A 148 11.87 -10.92 -32.64
N ALA A 149 11.78 -9.97 -31.70
CA ALA A 149 10.91 -10.13 -30.54
C ALA A 149 9.43 -10.19 -30.94
N ILE A 150 8.99 -9.32 -31.86
CA ILE A 150 7.64 -9.35 -32.42
C ILE A 150 7.38 -10.70 -33.11
N ALA A 151 8.33 -11.20 -33.90
CA ALA A 151 8.20 -12.51 -34.54
C ALA A 151 8.10 -13.65 -33.52
N ALA A 152 8.88 -13.61 -32.44
CA ALA A 152 8.80 -14.57 -31.34
C ALA A 152 7.43 -14.51 -30.63
N PHE A 153 6.91 -13.31 -30.32
CA PHE A 153 5.57 -13.15 -29.74
C PHE A 153 4.48 -13.64 -30.69
N SER A 154 4.59 -13.37 -31.98
CA SER A 154 3.66 -13.86 -32.99
C SER A 154 3.70 -15.38 -33.15
N ALA A 155 4.85 -16.01 -32.87
CA ALA A 155 4.99 -17.45 -32.75
C ALA A 155 4.50 -18.01 -31.41
N GLY A 156 4.06 -17.14 -30.45
CA GLY A 156 3.46 -17.47 -29.17
C GLY A 156 4.41 -17.51 -27.98
N ALA A 157 5.53 -16.83 -28.08
CA ALA A 157 6.41 -16.66 -26.95
C ALA A 157 5.71 -15.89 -25.81
N THR A 158 5.99 -16.30 -24.59
CA THR A 158 5.67 -15.51 -23.40
C THR A 158 6.71 -14.42 -23.17
N ILE A 159 6.36 -13.38 -22.40
CA ILE A 159 7.30 -12.35 -21.98
C ILE A 159 8.52 -12.97 -21.30
N SER A 160 8.31 -14.01 -20.48
CA SER A 160 9.39 -14.71 -19.78
C SER A 160 10.38 -15.38 -20.76
N GLU A 161 9.88 -16.04 -21.81
CA GLU A 161 10.72 -16.68 -22.80
C GLU A 161 11.53 -15.67 -23.62
N VAL A 162 10.88 -14.58 -24.06
CA VAL A 162 11.58 -13.48 -24.77
C VAL A 162 12.64 -12.86 -23.88
N ARG A 163 12.32 -12.60 -22.61
CA ARG A 163 13.29 -12.09 -21.63
C ARG A 163 14.46 -13.06 -21.44
N THR A 164 14.18 -14.36 -21.29
CA THR A 164 15.23 -15.38 -21.11
C THR A 164 16.11 -15.48 -22.36
N ALA A 165 15.54 -15.42 -23.57
CA ALA A 165 16.31 -15.43 -24.80
C ALA A 165 17.24 -14.22 -24.94
N ARG A 166 16.89 -13.09 -24.31
CA ARG A 166 17.69 -11.85 -24.33
C ARG A 166 18.50 -11.59 -23.06
N ALA A 167 18.30 -12.42 -22.04
CA ALA A 167 19.06 -12.27 -20.80
C ALA A 167 20.55 -12.54 -21.08
N ALA A 168 21.38 -11.52 -20.91
CA ALA A 168 22.80 -11.76 -20.68
C ALA A 168 22.95 -12.55 -19.39
N GLU A 169 23.96 -13.37 -19.26
CA GLU A 169 24.37 -13.93 -17.97
C GLU A 169 24.75 -12.75 -17.07
N VAL A 170 23.80 -12.34 -16.24
CA VAL A 170 24.01 -11.30 -15.24
C VAL A 170 24.01 -11.99 -13.89
N ASP A 171 25.01 -11.76 -13.10
CA ASP A 171 25.03 -12.19 -11.71
C ASP A 171 23.78 -11.67 -11.01
N SER A 172 22.98 -12.56 -10.45
CA SER A 172 21.77 -12.17 -9.72
C SER A 172 22.20 -11.65 -8.34
N ILE A 173 21.73 -10.44 -8.04
CA ILE A 173 21.90 -9.82 -6.73
C ILE A 173 20.63 -10.08 -5.93
N GLU A 174 20.77 -10.72 -4.77
CA GLU A 174 19.67 -10.83 -3.82
C GLU A 174 19.63 -9.60 -2.93
N VAL A 175 18.46 -8.93 -2.92
CA VAL A 175 18.24 -7.78 -2.06
C VAL A 175 17.08 -8.06 -1.10
N ARG A 176 17.13 -7.47 0.10
CA ARG A 176 16.04 -7.56 1.06
C ARG A 176 14.77 -6.94 0.48
N LYS A 177 13.68 -7.71 0.49
CA LYS A 177 12.38 -7.24 0.01
C LYS A 177 11.81 -6.18 0.94
N ILE A 178 11.23 -5.14 0.34
CA ILE A 178 10.40 -4.16 1.03
C ILE A 178 8.96 -4.65 0.94
N TYR A 179 8.34 -4.89 2.10
CA TYR A 179 6.94 -5.28 2.15
C TYR A 179 6.03 -4.06 2.07
N ALA A 180 4.95 -4.20 1.31
CA ALA A 180 3.92 -3.18 1.27
C ALA A 180 3.09 -3.22 2.56
N HIS A 181 2.89 -2.06 3.16
CA HIS A 181 2.09 -1.88 4.35
C HIS A 181 0.99 -0.86 4.10
N ARG A 182 -0.21 -1.10 4.65
CA ARG A 182 -1.24 -0.09 4.71
C ARG A 182 -1.07 0.74 5.98
N TRP A 183 -1.36 2.04 5.86
CA TRP A 183 -1.17 2.97 6.97
C TRP A 183 -1.92 2.54 8.23
N THR A 184 -3.15 2.02 8.10
CA THR A 184 -4.06 1.66 9.19
C THR A 184 -4.13 0.17 9.49
N GLU A 185 -3.30 -0.68 8.87
CA GLU A 185 -3.40 -2.15 8.92
C GLU A 185 -3.44 -2.74 10.32
N ARG A 186 -2.75 -2.09 11.28
CA ARG A 186 -2.70 -2.57 12.68
C ARG A 186 -4.05 -2.42 13.38
N PHE A 187 -4.74 -1.32 13.13
CA PHE A 187 -6.09 -1.07 13.65
C PHE A 187 -7.12 -1.93 12.92
N GLU A 188 -6.98 -2.08 11.61
CA GLU A 188 -7.83 -2.97 10.83
C GLU A 188 -7.72 -4.41 11.33
N LYS A 189 -6.49 -4.87 11.59
CA LYS A 189 -6.28 -6.22 12.18
C LYS A 189 -6.99 -6.37 13.51
N LEU A 190 -6.87 -5.40 14.42
CA LEU A 190 -7.56 -5.43 15.72
C LEU A 190 -9.08 -5.55 15.54
N ARG A 191 -9.67 -4.80 14.62
CA ARG A 191 -11.09 -4.86 14.32
C ARG A 191 -11.49 -6.21 13.72
N PHE A 192 -10.71 -6.73 12.79
CA PHE A 192 -10.95 -8.08 12.25
C PHE A 192 -10.88 -9.16 13.30
N ASP A 193 -9.91 -9.09 14.22
CA ASP A 193 -9.79 -10.03 15.33
C ASP A 193 -11.02 -9.96 16.26
N THR A 194 -11.52 -8.74 16.56
CA THR A 194 -12.75 -8.54 17.36
C THR A 194 -13.98 -9.12 16.67
N GLN A 195 -14.11 -8.91 15.37
CA GLN A 195 -15.23 -9.43 14.59
C GLN A 195 -15.19 -10.95 14.45
N ALA A 196 -14.00 -11.52 14.27
CA ALA A 196 -13.80 -12.96 14.26
C ALA A 196 -14.24 -13.56 15.61
N PHE A 197 -13.82 -12.96 16.72
CA PHE A 197 -14.26 -13.36 18.07
C PHE A 197 -15.79 -13.27 18.23
N LYS A 198 -16.39 -12.18 17.78
CA LYS A 198 -17.86 -12.01 17.80
C LYS A 198 -18.57 -13.07 16.98
N LYS A 199 -18.05 -13.39 15.80
CA LYS A 199 -18.63 -14.42 14.92
C LYS A 199 -18.52 -15.82 15.53
N GLU A 200 -17.41 -16.13 16.19
CA GLU A 200 -17.14 -17.43 16.80
C GLU A 200 -17.94 -17.64 18.09
N THR A 201 -18.00 -16.62 18.95
CA THR A 201 -18.57 -16.74 20.30
C THR A 201 -20.01 -16.23 20.42
N GLY A 202 -20.49 -15.46 19.45
CA GLY A 202 -21.77 -14.73 19.52
C GLY A 202 -21.75 -13.55 20.51
N LYS A 203 -20.60 -13.19 21.07
CA LYS A 203 -20.45 -12.14 22.09
C LYS A 203 -19.54 -11.03 21.59
N ASN A 204 -19.85 -9.78 21.98
CA ASN A 204 -18.90 -8.67 21.80
C ASN A 204 -17.82 -8.72 22.88
N VAL A 205 -16.68 -8.07 22.62
CA VAL A 205 -15.73 -7.70 23.66
C VAL A 205 -16.32 -6.52 24.41
N GLU A 206 -16.64 -6.73 25.70
CA GLU A 206 -17.25 -5.73 26.56
C GLU A 206 -16.26 -5.21 27.58
N ILE A 207 -16.20 -3.90 27.71
CA ILE A 207 -15.30 -3.21 28.65
C ILE A 207 -16.16 -2.33 29.55
N PHE A 208 -16.02 -2.53 30.86
CA PHE A 208 -16.65 -1.68 31.86
C PHE A 208 -15.64 -0.64 32.36
N LEU A 209 -15.96 0.63 32.23
CA LEU A 209 -15.19 1.72 32.82
C LEU A 209 -15.73 2.05 34.21
N ALA A 210 -15.02 1.61 35.24
CA ALA A 210 -15.33 1.92 36.63
C ALA A 210 -14.95 3.36 36.95
N ASN A 211 -15.81 4.32 36.60
CA ASN A 211 -15.59 5.71 36.89
C ASN A 211 -15.73 5.99 38.38
N MET A 212 -14.77 6.70 38.97
CA MET A 212 -14.75 7.04 40.38
C MET A 212 -15.07 8.52 40.58
N GLY A 213 -15.81 8.85 41.61
CA GLY A 213 -16.19 10.20 41.98
C GLY A 213 -17.24 10.84 41.07
N PRO A 214 -17.56 12.11 41.30
CA PRO A 214 -18.57 12.81 40.51
C PRO A 214 -18.18 13.02 39.06
N ILE A 215 -19.16 13.12 38.15
CA ILE A 215 -19.01 13.24 36.71
C ILE A 215 -17.92 14.21 36.28
N PRO A 216 -17.81 15.47 36.83
CA PRO A 216 -16.77 16.39 36.38
C PRO A 216 -15.34 15.89 36.60
N GLN A 217 -15.12 15.02 37.56
CA GLN A 217 -13.78 14.49 37.88
C GLN A 217 -13.33 13.39 36.93
N HIS A 218 -14.26 12.56 36.43
CA HIS A 218 -13.89 11.42 35.59
C HIS A 218 -14.24 11.58 34.10
N LYS A 219 -15.17 12.49 33.75
CA LYS A 219 -15.73 12.58 32.39
C LYS A 219 -14.66 12.66 31.28
N ALA A 220 -13.67 13.53 31.41
CA ALA A 220 -12.64 13.70 30.36
C ALA A 220 -11.83 12.42 30.16
N ARG A 221 -11.51 11.68 31.22
CA ARG A 221 -10.79 10.41 31.14
C ARG A 221 -11.69 9.30 30.58
N ALA A 222 -12.95 9.26 31.00
CA ALA A 222 -13.92 8.30 30.50
C ALA A 222 -14.19 8.50 29.02
N ASP A 223 -14.38 9.73 28.55
CA ASP A 223 -14.57 10.07 27.13
C ASP A 223 -13.36 9.66 26.31
N PHE A 224 -12.13 9.95 26.78
CA PHE A 224 -10.90 9.51 26.14
C PHE A 224 -10.80 7.99 26.05
N SER A 225 -11.01 7.30 27.17
CA SER A 225 -10.92 5.82 27.22
C SER A 225 -11.98 5.16 26.34
N THR A 226 -13.21 5.68 26.37
CA THR A 226 -14.29 5.20 25.48
C THR A 226 -13.89 5.34 24.02
N SER A 227 -13.49 6.54 23.60
CA SER A 227 -13.05 6.80 22.22
C SER A 227 -11.85 5.93 21.82
N PHE A 228 -10.94 5.65 22.75
CA PHE A 228 -9.75 4.86 22.48
C PHE A 228 -10.10 3.37 22.31
N LEU A 229 -10.95 2.82 23.17
CA LEU A 229 -11.32 1.42 23.18
C LEU A 229 -12.30 1.06 22.04
N GLN A 230 -13.17 1.99 21.67
CA GLN A 230 -14.08 1.82 20.54
C GLN A 230 -13.36 1.66 19.19
N VAL A 231 -12.09 2.08 19.09
CA VAL A 231 -11.27 1.86 17.89
C VAL A 231 -11.14 0.37 17.55
N GLY A 232 -11.14 -0.52 18.55
CA GLY A 232 -11.14 -1.97 18.37
C GLY A 232 -12.54 -2.59 18.22
N GLU A 233 -13.59 -1.78 18.07
CA GLU A 233 -15.01 -2.20 18.07
C GLU A 233 -15.46 -2.81 19.41
N PHE A 234 -14.80 -2.45 20.51
CA PHE A 234 -15.20 -2.90 21.84
C PHE A 234 -16.44 -2.14 22.32
N SER A 235 -17.38 -2.87 22.92
CA SER A 235 -18.53 -2.26 23.58
C SER A 235 -18.08 -1.69 24.93
N VAL A 236 -18.24 -0.38 25.11
CA VAL A 236 -17.79 0.30 26.33
C VAL A 236 -18.99 0.73 27.15
N HIS A 237 -19.04 0.25 28.38
CA HIS A 237 -20.08 0.56 29.37
C HIS A 237 -19.54 1.51 30.43
N LEU A 238 -20.34 2.53 30.73
CA LEU A 238 -19.99 3.58 31.70
C LEU A 238 -20.93 3.48 32.91
N ASN A 239 -20.43 3.88 34.07
CA ASN A 239 -21.26 4.23 35.23
C ASN A 239 -21.23 5.76 35.47
N ASN A 240 -22.12 6.22 36.35
CA ASN A 240 -22.21 7.64 36.71
C ASN A 240 -21.17 8.08 37.77
N GLY A 241 -20.26 7.20 38.11
CA GLY A 241 -19.24 7.37 39.14
C GLY A 241 -19.58 6.63 40.43
N PHE A 242 -18.67 5.78 40.87
CA PHE A 242 -18.75 5.19 42.22
C PHE A 242 -18.38 6.27 43.26
N GLN A 243 -19.10 6.33 44.34
CA GLN A 243 -18.72 7.13 45.49
C GLN A 243 -17.79 6.29 46.35
N ASP A 244 -16.75 6.93 46.89
CA ASP A 244 -15.91 6.26 47.89
C ASP A 244 -16.76 6.04 49.16
N ASP A 245 -16.87 4.81 49.62
CA ASP A 245 -17.29 4.45 50.94
C ASP A 245 -16.05 4.14 51.80
#